data_1e79d11c0f1561c2a4856feac33ef189
#
_entry.id   1e79d11c0f1561c2a4856feac33ef189
#
_cell.length_a   1.000
_cell.length_b   1.000
_cell.length_c   1.000
_cell.angle_alpha   90.00
_cell.angle_beta   90.00
_cell.angle_gamma   90.00
#
_symmetry.space_group_name_H-M   'P 1'
#
loop_
_entity.id
_entity.type
_entity.pdbx_description
1 polymer ?
#
loop_
_entity_poly.entity_id
_entity_poly.type
_entity_poly.pdbx_seq_one_letter_code
_entity_poly.pdbx_strand_id
1 'polypeptide(L)'
;MMATALRPTELYPALAQVQPSLAELGPGAAPMSVPAGTVLFSENTPCQGFPLVLGGEIKVSRSSGDGRALELYRVVPGELCLVSSSCLFRSQPLSAHGITTQASTLMLIAPDIFRRWLETPAFRNEVLGLFAERMADLTSLIDAVAFHKLDRRLAAALLGHGQQRKVTHQTLADELGTVREIVTRLLRRFEREGWVTLGREQIQIVDGAALRALGN
;
A
#
# COMPACT_ATOMS: atom_id res chain seq x y z
N MET A 1 27.76 16.09 16.72
CA MET A 1 26.87 16.99 15.99
C MET A 1 25.44 16.63 16.42
N MET A 2 24.80 17.44 17.26
CA MET A 2 23.38 17.26 17.60
C MET A 2 22.59 17.64 16.34
N ALA A 3 21.93 16.66 15.75
CA ALA A 3 20.96 16.94 14.69
C ALA A 3 19.88 17.84 15.29
N THR A 4 19.67 19.01 14.72
CA THR A 4 18.59 19.93 15.10
C THR A 4 17.28 19.12 14.96
N ALA A 5 16.63 18.82 16.08
CA ALA A 5 15.34 18.13 16.06
C ALA A 5 14.35 19.00 15.29
N LEU A 6 13.90 18.53 14.14
CA LEU A 6 12.87 19.21 13.35
C LEU A 6 11.61 19.38 14.20
N ARG A 7 10.97 20.54 14.10
CA ARG A 7 9.72 20.77 14.82
C ARG A 7 8.62 19.88 14.28
N PRO A 8 7.73 19.33 15.11
CA PRO A 8 6.64 18.48 14.63
C PRO A 8 5.82 19.11 13.48
N THR A 9 5.60 20.43 13.49
CA THR A 9 4.89 21.15 12.42
C THR A 9 5.68 21.32 11.13
N GLU A 10 6.99 21.12 11.16
CA GLU A 10 7.84 21.08 9.93
C GLU A 10 7.75 19.71 9.26
N LEU A 11 7.63 18.64 10.07
CA LEU A 11 7.46 17.27 9.59
C LEU A 11 6.00 16.99 9.16
N TYR A 12 5.04 17.56 9.87
CA TYR A 12 3.61 17.38 9.68
C TYR A 12 2.91 18.74 9.53
N PRO A 13 2.91 19.34 8.34
CA PRO A 13 2.42 20.73 8.14
C PRO A 13 0.96 20.93 8.55
N ALA A 14 0.11 19.91 8.41
CA ALA A 14 -1.29 19.98 8.81
C ALA A 14 -1.48 20.24 10.32
N LEU A 15 -0.47 19.89 11.15
CA LEU A 15 -0.51 20.16 12.60
C LEU A 15 -0.39 21.63 12.96
N ALA A 16 -0.04 22.51 12.03
CA ALA A 16 -0.05 23.94 12.26
C ALA A 16 -1.46 24.53 12.44
N GLN A 17 -2.49 23.81 12.01
CA GLN A 17 -3.88 24.28 11.98
C GLN A 17 -4.81 23.55 12.95
N VAL A 18 -4.32 22.50 13.66
CA VAL A 18 -5.16 21.68 14.54
C VAL A 18 -5.49 22.37 15.87
N GLN A 19 -6.62 22.00 16.45
CA GLN A 19 -7.04 22.41 17.78
C GLN A 19 -7.45 21.18 18.64
N PRO A 20 -6.92 21.01 19.85
CA PRO A 20 -5.88 21.85 20.47
C PRO A 20 -4.55 21.75 19.72
N SER A 21 -3.77 22.82 19.76
CA SER A 21 -2.42 22.82 19.19
C SER A 21 -1.47 21.90 19.99
N LEU A 22 -0.36 21.50 19.40
CA LEU A 22 0.64 20.66 20.08
C LEU A 22 1.12 21.27 21.41
N ALA A 23 1.22 22.59 21.50
CA ALA A 23 1.65 23.31 22.71
C ALA A 23 0.62 23.20 23.86
N GLU A 24 -0.66 23.00 23.52
CA GLU A 24 -1.77 22.89 24.48
C GLU A 24 -1.99 21.47 25.00
N LEU A 25 -1.35 20.44 24.41
CA LEU A 25 -1.57 19.04 24.80
C LEU A 25 -0.94 18.64 26.15
N GLY A 26 -0.08 19.48 26.68
CA GLY A 26 0.57 19.21 27.97
C GLY A 26 1.59 18.06 27.94
N PRO A 27 2.03 17.58 29.12
CA PRO A 27 3.12 16.60 29.23
C PRO A 27 2.82 15.23 28.61
N GLY A 28 1.56 14.84 28.51
CA GLY A 28 1.14 13.54 27.96
C GLY A 28 1.47 13.35 26.46
N ALA A 29 1.65 14.44 25.74
CA ALA A 29 2.07 14.43 24.33
C ALA A 29 3.52 14.91 24.13
N ALA A 30 4.33 14.93 25.19
CA ALA A 30 5.73 15.29 25.07
C ALA A 30 6.53 14.27 24.21
N PRO A 31 7.52 14.71 23.42
CA PRO A 31 8.39 13.78 22.71
C PRO A 31 9.05 12.81 23.68
N MET A 32 9.03 11.54 23.33
CA MET A 32 9.68 10.45 24.05
C MET A 32 10.70 9.75 23.17
N SER A 33 11.83 9.39 23.73
CA SER A 33 12.85 8.58 23.03
C SER A 33 12.76 7.14 23.50
N VAL A 34 12.76 6.22 22.54
CA VAL A 34 12.70 4.79 22.77
C VAL A 34 13.82 4.08 22.02
N PRO A 35 14.43 3.02 22.59
CA PRO A 35 15.48 2.26 21.91
C PRO A 35 14.93 1.45 20.72
N ALA A 36 15.84 0.96 19.88
CA ALA A 36 15.53 -0.03 18.86
C ALA A 36 14.89 -1.29 19.49
N GLY A 37 13.97 -1.91 18.77
CA GLY A 37 13.27 -3.13 19.25
C GLY A 37 12.10 -2.85 20.22
N THR A 38 11.79 -1.59 20.51
CA THR A 38 10.64 -1.27 21.37
C THR A 38 9.34 -1.58 20.64
N VAL A 39 8.50 -2.42 21.27
CA VAL A 39 7.13 -2.69 20.80
C VAL A 39 6.25 -1.51 21.19
N LEU A 40 5.77 -0.76 20.20
CA LEU A 40 4.90 0.39 20.41
C LEU A 40 3.42 -0.01 20.48
N PHE A 41 3.06 -1.02 19.71
CA PHE A 41 1.70 -1.56 19.70
C PHE A 41 1.69 -3.00 19.16
N SER A 42 0.66 -3.76 19.55
CA SER A 42 0.49 -5.17 19.18
C SER A 42 -0.89 -5.45 18.59
N GLU A 43 -0.97 -6.48 17.75
CA GLU A 43 -2.25 -6.96 17.21
C GLU A 43 -3.26 -7.27 18.32
N ASN A 44 -4.53 -7.02 18.02
CA ASN A 44 -5.67 -7.31 18.90
C ASN A 44 -5.68 -6.53 20.23
N THR A 45 -4.78 -5.55 20.40
CA THR A 45 -4.80 -4.65 21.54
C THR A 45 -5.53 -3.34 21.21
N PRO A 46 -6.14 -2.67 22.21
CA PRO A 46 -6.72 -1.35 22.00
C PRO A 46 -5.65 -0.34 21.56
N CYS A 47 -6.02 0.57 20.65
CA CYS A 47 -5.13 1.65 20.26
C CYS A 47 -5.05 2.69 21.37
N GLN A 48 -3.88 2.83 21.97
CA GLN A 48 -3.64 3.78 23.07
C GLN A 48 -3.38 5.22 22.59
N GLY A 49 -3.08 5.41 21.30
CA GLY A 49 -2.82 6.71 20.73
C GLY A 49 -2.31 6.65 19.28
N PHE A 50 -2.17 7.83 18.73
CA PHE A 50 -1.67 8.02 17.37
C PHE A 50 -0.19 8.45 17.43
N PRO A 51 0.76 7.65 16.90
CA PRO A 51 2.17 7.98 16.94
C PRO A 51 2.53 8.99 15.85
N LEU A 52 3.20 10.07 16.23
CA LEU A 52 3.93 10.97 15.34
C LEU A 52 5.42 10.69 15.48
N VAL A 53 6.06 10.24 14.42
CA VAL A 53 7.49 9.91 14.39
C VAL A 53 8.28 11.19 14.11
N LEU A 54 9.11 11.60 15.07
CA LEU A 54 9.98 12.78 14.94
C LEU A 54 11.41 12.42 14.55
N GLY A 55 11.80 11.18 14.78
CA GLY A 55 13.09 10.61 14.41
C GLY A 55 13.08 9.11 14.54
N GLY A 56 13.92 8.43 13.78
CA GLY A 56 13.94 6.97 13.75
C GLY A 56 12.94 6.36 12.78
N GLU A 57 12.46 5.15 13.07
CA GLU A 57 11.59 4.38 12.17
C GLU A 57 10.79 3.33 12.94
N ILE A 58 9.52 3.17 12.57
CA ILE A 58 8.64 2.11 13.06
C ILE A 58 8.36 1.12 11.91
N LYS A 59 8.71 -0.14 12.10
CA LYS A 59 8.29 -1.23 11.22
C LYS A 59 6.92 -1.72 11.64
N VAL A 60 5.98 -1.72 10.70
CA VAL A 60 4.63 -2.24 10.88
C VAL A 60 4.52 -3.60 10.20
N SER A 61 4.14 -4.62 10.95
CA SER A 61 4.07 -6.01 10.47
C SER A 61 2.83 -6.71 11.01
N ARG A 62 2.40 -7.76 10.31
CA ARG A 62 1.30 -8.64 10.70
C ARG A 62 1.79 -10.07 10.82
N SER A 63 1.34 -10.76 11.86
CA SER A 63 1.62 -12.19 12.02
C SER A 63 0.70 -13.01 11.12
N SER A 64 1.27 -13.96 10.38
CA SER A 64 0.50 -14.99 9.71
C SER A 64 0.21 -16.14 10.67
N GLY A 65 -0.83 -16.93 10.38
CA GLY A 65 -1.25 -18.04 11.23
C GLY A 65 -0.19 -19.14 11.44
N ASP A 66 0.86 -19.16 10.61
CA ASP A 66 2.03 -20.05 10.68
C ASP A 66 3.23 -19.45 11.44
N GLY A 67 3.02 -18.30 12.10
CA GLY A 67 4.03 -17.64 12.93
C GLY A 67 5.05 -16.79 12.17
N ARG A 68 4.90 -16.64 10.85
CA ARG A 68 5.72 -15.70 10.06
C ARG A 68 5.21 -14.29 10.20
N ALA A 69 6.11 -13.32 10.25
CA ALA A 69 5.79 -11.91 10.24
C ALA A 69 5.88 -11.36 8.79
N LEU A 70 4.80 -10.78 8.30
CA LEU A 70 4.78 -10.04 7.04
C LEU A 70 4.95 -8.56 7.35
N GLU A 71 6.03 -7.95 6.86
CA GLU A 71 6.20 -6.50 6.91
C GLU A 71 5.19 -5.86 5.95
N LEU A 72 4.37 -4.94 6.47
CA LEU A 72 3.36 -4.23 5.69
C LEU A 72 3.93 -2.92 5.13
N TYR A 73 4.54 -2.12 6.01
CA TYR A 73 5.18 -0.84 5.68
C TYR A 73 6.02 -0.35 6.85
N ARG A 74 6.74 0.74 6.63
CA ARG A 74 7.48 1.49 7.65
C ARG A 74 6.88 2.87 7.81
N VAL A 75 7.04 3.45 8.97
CA VAL A 75 6.65 4.83 9.29
C VAL A 75 7.89 5.59 9.68
N VAL A 76 8.24 6.61 8.92
CA VAL A 76 9.37 7.50 9.16
C VAL A 76 8.88 8.91 9.50
N PRO A 77 9.78 9.83 9.94
CA PRO A 77 9.39 11.22 10.22
C PRO A 77 8.62 11.86 9.06
N GLY A 78 7.48 12.48 9.38
CA GLY A 78 6.57 13.08 8.41
C GLY A 78 5.50 12.14 7.84
N GLU A 79 5.58 10.84 8.12
CA GLU A 79 4.56 9.88 7.70
C GLU A 79 3.58 9.53 8.82
N LEU A 80 2.32 9.32 8.45
CA LEU A 80 1.26 8.93 9.38
C LEU A 80 1.12 7.41 9.46
N CYS A 81 0.84 6.89 10.67
CA CYS A 81 0.60 5.46 10.88
C CYS A 81 -0.80 5.05 10.45
N LEU A 82 -0.91 4.33 9.32
CA LEU A 82 -2.19 3.87 8.76
C LEU A 82 -2.97 2.95 9.72
N VAL A 83 -2.28 2.03 10.40
CA VAL A 83 -2.91 1.08 11.32
C VAL A 83 -3.51 1.80 12.52
N SER A 84 -2.78 2.76 13.11
CA SER A 84 -3.29 3.59 14.22
C SER A 84 -4.44 4.47 13.77
N SER A 85 -4.34 5.11 12.60
CA SER A 85 -5.43 5.90 12.03
C SER A 85 -6.70 5.05 11.83
N SER A 86 -6.58 3.86 11.21
CA SER A 86 -7.70 2.95 10.99
C SER A 86 -8.36 2.50 12.29
N CYS A 87 -7.54 2.12 13.29
CA CYS A 87 -8.00 1.72 14.61
C CYS A 87 -8.82 2.85 15.29
N LEU A 88 -8.29 4.07 15.26
CA LEU A 88 -8.93 5.23 15.89
C LEU A 88 -10.20 5.66 15.17
N PHE A 89 -10.26 5.57 13.85
CA PHE A 89 -11.47 5.82 13.06
C PHE A 89 -12.59 4.84 13.38
N ARG A 90 -12.26 3.55 13.50
CA ARG A 90 -13.25 2.48 13.64
C ARG A 90 -13.52 2.08 15.08
N SER A 91 -12.76 2.60 16.05
CA SER A 91 -12.77 2.16 17.45
C SER A 91 -12.63 0.63 17.58
N GLN A 92 -11.76 0.04 16.75
CA GLN A 92 -11.48 -1.39 16.73
C GLN A 92 -10.06 -1.66 17.26
N PRO A 93 -9.74 -2.88 17.70
CA PRO A 93 -8.37 -3.24 18.04
C PRO A 93 -7.39 -3.06 16.86
N LEU A 94 -6.13 -2.86 17.18
CA LEU A 94 -5.05 -2.79 16.21
C LEU A 94 -4.93 -4.08 15.39
N SER A 95 -4.69 -3.97 14.11
CA SER A 95 -4.63 -5.09 13.17
C SER A 95 -3.20 -5.51 12.81
N ALA A 96 -2.20 -4.92 13.46
CA ALA A 96 -0.79 -5.17 13.20
C ALA A 96 0.08 -4.86 14.43
N HIS A 97 1.37 -5.24 14.37
CA HIS A 97 2.40 -4.88 15.35
C HIS A 97 3.22 -3.71 14.83
N GLY A 98 3.65 -2.82 15.74
CA GLY A 98 4.59 -1.74 15.46
C GLY A 98 5.80 -1.83 16.36
N ILE A 99 7.01 -1.94 15.76
CA ILE A 99 8.27 -2.09 16.47
C ILE A 99 9.28 -1.09 15.90
N THR A 100 10.01 -0.38 16.77
CA THR A 100 11.10 0.50 16.33
C THR A 100 12.28 -0.31 15.78
N THR A 101 12.80 0.06 14.62
CA THR A 101 13.96 -0.61 14.00
C THR A 101 15.30 0.01 14.43
N GLN A 102 15.22 1.22 14.94
CA GLN A 102 16.35 2.02 15.45
C GLN A 102 15.89 2.87 16.64
N ALA A 103 16.84 3.52 17.33
CA ALA A 103 16.50 4.50 18.34
C ALA A 103 15.59 5.57 17.74
N SER A 104 14.43 5.77 18.31
CA SER A 104 13.37 6.58 17.73
C SER A 104 12.86 7.62 18.72
N THR A 105 12.48 8.79 18.20
CA THR A 105 11.80 9.83 18.97
C THR A 105 10.40 9.98 18.39
N LEU A 106 9.40 9.90 19.25
CA LEU A 106 8.00 9.97 18.84
C LEU A 106 7.15 10.73 19.86
N MET A 107 6.00 11.21 19.43
CA MET A 107 4.92 11.72 20.29
C MET A 107 3.74 10.78 20.18
N LEU A 108 3.06 10.49 21.27
CA LEU A 108 1.84 9.70 21.26
C LEU A 108 0.65 10.63 21.50
N ILE A 109 -0.19 10.78 20.52
CA ILE A 109 -1.37 11.65 20.57
C ILE A 109 -2.57 10.83 21.06
N ALA A 110 -3.21 11.28 22.13
CA ALA A 110 -4.35 10.58 22.71
C ALA A 110 -5.53 10.42 21.71
N PRO A 111 -6.33 9.34 21.80
CA PRO A 111 -7.39 9.05 20.85
C PRO A 111 -8.46 10.13 20.70
N ASP A 112 -8.79 10.83 21.80
CA ASP A 112 -9.74 11.95 21.82
C ASP A 112 -9.18 13.19 21.10
N ILE A 113 -7.89 13.47 21.27
CA ILE A 113 -7.18 14.54 20.56
C ILE A 113 -7.13 14.26 19.06
N PHE A 114 -6.76 13.03 18.68
CA PHE A 114 -6.77 12.63 17.26
C PHE A 114 -8.15 12.86 16.62
N ARG A 115 -9.25 12.48 17.30
CA ARG A 115 -10.61 12.70 16.79
C ARG A 115 -10.92 14.19 16.63
N ARG A 116 -10.52 15.04 17.59
CA ARG A 116 -10.68 16.50 17.48
C ARG A 116 -9.87 17.08 16.32
N TRP A 117 -8.65 16.59 16.09
CA TRP A 117 -7.81 17.01 14.95
C TRP A 117 -8.45 16.68 13.61
N LEU A 118 -9.20 15.58 13.51
CA LEU A 118 -9.95 15.24 12.29
C LEU A 118 -11.06 16.26 11.94
N GLU A 119 -11.47 17.10 12.86
CA GLU A 119 -12.39 18.21 12.57
C GLU A 119 -11.70 19.31 11.75
N THR A 120 -10.36 19.40 11.82
CA THR A 120 -9.54 20.32 11.03
C THR A 120 -9.40 19.79 9.59
N PRO A 121 -9.86 20.51 8.56
CA PRO A 121 -9.84 20.04 7.18
C PRO A 121 -8.44 19.65 6.68
N ALA A 122 -7.40 20.40 7.03
CA ALA A 122 -6.02 20.12 6.61
C ALA A 122 -5.55 18.74 7.12
N PHE A 123 -5.72 18.46 8.42
CA PHE A 123 -5.31 17.19 9.01
C PHE A 123 -6.17 16.02 8.51
N ARG A 124 -7.48 16.22 8.42
CA ARG A 124 -8.39 15.21 7.86
C ARG A 124 -8.03 14.83 6.43
N ASN A 125 -7.74 15.80 5.57
CA ASN A 125 -7.39 15.57 4.18
C ASN A 125 -6.04 14.83 4.06
N GLU A 126 -5.07 15.12 4.92
CA GLU A 126 -3.79 14.40 4.96
C GLU A 126 -4.01 12.93 5.35
N VAL A 127 -4.79 12.66 6.39
CA VAL A 127 -5.13 11.28 6.79
C VAL A 127 -5.92 10.55 5.70
N LEU A 128 -6.91 11.18 5.06
CA LEU A 128 -7.67 10.58 3.96
C LEU A 128 -6.81 10.37 2.72
N GLY A 129 -5.87 11.28 2.42
CA GLY A 129 -4.89 11.15 1.35
C GLY A 129 -4.05 9.90 1.50
N LEU A 130 -3.56 9.63 2.73
CA LEU A 130 -2.83 8.38 3.02
C LEU A 130 -3.65 7.13 2.70
N PHE A 131 -4.94 7.10 3.04
CA PHE A 131 -5.81 5.96 2.71
C PHE A 131 -5.99 5.83 1.19
N ALA A 132 -6.17 6.95 0.48
CA ALA A 132 -6.32 6.95 -0.97
C ALA A 132 -5.05 6.42 -1.67
N GLU A 133 -3.87 6.86 -1.25
CA GLU A 133 -2.59 6.37 -1.76
C GLU A 133 -2.42 4.87 -1.53
N ARG A 134 -2.68 4.38 -0.32
CA ARG A 134 -2.58 2.95 -0.02
C ARG A 134 -3.60 2.10 -0.78
N MET A 135 -4.78 2.63 -1.04
CA MET A 135 -5.77 1.96 -1.88
C MET A 135 -5.29 1.87 -3.34
N ALA A 136 -4.68 2.93 -3.87
CA ALA A 136 -4.08 2.93 -5.20
C ALA A 136 -2.93 1.92 -5.30
N ASP A 137 -2.03 1.87 -4.31
CA ASP A 137 -0.93 0.90 -4.22
C ASP A 137 -1.46 -0.55 -4.23
N LEU A 138 -2.47 -0.84 -3.40
CA LEU A 138 -3.09 -2.16 -3.32
C LEU A 138 -3.76 -2.55 -4.65
N THR A 139 -4.47 -1.62 -5.28
CA THR A 139 -5.09 -1.84 -6.59
C THR A 139 -4.03 -2.16 -7.65
N SER A 140 -2.93 -1.40 -7.66
CA SER A 140 -1.80 -1.64 -8.56
C SER A 140 -1.14 -2.99 -8.33
N LEU A 141 -0.99 -3.42 -7.07
CA LEU A 141 -0.45 -4.73 -6.72
C LEU A 141 -1.38 -5.86 -7.16
N ILE A 142 -2.69 -5.72 -6.94
CA ILE A 142 -3.70 -6.69 -7.40
C ILE A 142 -3.64 -6.80 -8.92
N ASP A 143 -3.59 -5.68 -9.62
CA ASP A 143 -3.44 -5.62 -11.07
C ASP A 143 -2.16 -6.34 -11.52
N ALA A 144 -1.02 -6.04 -10.91
CA ALA A 144 0.25 -6.69 -11.26
C ALA A 144 0.17 -8.23 -11.09
N VAL A 145 -0.33 -8.71 -9.95
CA VAL A 145 -0.45 -10.15 -9.67
C VAL A 145 -1.48 -10.82 -10.60
N ALA A 146 -2.64 -10.20 -10.81
CA ALA A 146 -3.69 -10.73 -11.67
C ALA A 146 -3.24 -10.78 -13.13
N PHE A 147 -2.61 -9.70 -13.63
CA PHE A 147 -2.16 -9.62 -15.01
C PHE A 147 -0.99 -10.54 -15.31
N HIS A 148 0.01 -10.67 -14.43
CA HIS A 148 1.11 -11.62 -14.66
C HIS A 148 0.64 -13.06 -14.83
N LYS A 149 -0.31 -13.53 -14.02
CA LYS A 149 -0.89 -14.86 -14.20
C LYS A 149 -1.69 -14.97 -15.49
N LEU A 150 -2.43 -13.92 -15.86
CA LEU A 150 -3.27 -13.93 -17.05
C LEU A 150 -2.45 -13.78 -18.34
N ASP A 151 -1.39 -12.99 -18.33
CA ASP A 151 -0.42 -12.90 -19.43
C ASP A 151 0.14 -14.26 -19.83
N ARG A 152 0.61 -15.02 -18.83
CA ARG A 152 1.13 -16.37 -19.02
C ARG A 152 0.07 -17.31 -19.62
N ARG A 153 -1.15 -17.26 -19.08
CA ARG A 153 -2.26 -18.08 -19.55
C ARG A 153 -2.69 -17.69 -20.96
N LEU A 154 -2.74 -16.39 -21.29
CA LEU A 154 -3.04 -15.90 -22.63
C LEU A 154 -1.94 -16.30 -23.63
N ALA A 155 -0.67 -16.11 -23.26
CA ALA A 155 0.46 -16.53 -24.11
C ALA A 155 0.43 -18.04 -24.37
N ALA A 156 0.18 -18.86 -23.36
CA ALA A 156 0.03 -20.32 -23.50
C ALA A 156 -1.17 -20.69 -24.41
N ALA A 157 -2.32 -20.02 -24.23
CA ALA A 157 -3.51 -20.24 -25.07
C ALA A 157 -3.28 -19.85 -26.53
N LEU A 158 -2.46 -18.82 -26.81
CA LEU A 158 -2.08 -18.47 -28.17
C LEU A 158 -1.11 -19.50 -28.78
N LEU A 159 -0.05 -19.85 -28.05
CA LEU A 159 0.96 -20.81 -28.51
C LEU A 159 0.42 -22.22 -28.77
N GLY A 160 -0.60 -22.63 -28.02
CA GLY A 160 -1.25 -23.95 -28.16
C GLY A 160 -2.00 -24.16 -29.48
N HIS A 161 -2.23 -23.09 -30.27
CA HIS A 161 -3.02 -23.16 -31.51
C HIS A 161 -2.22 -22.83 -32.78
N GLY A 162 -0.89 -22.86 -32.71
CA GLY A 162 0.01 -22.58 -33.84
C GLY A 162 0.24 -21.07 -34.05
N GLN A 163 0.84 -20.74 -35.25
CA GLN A 163 1.23 -19.36 -35.54
C GLN A 163 0.06 -18.39 -35.75
N GLN A 164 -1.13 -18.90 -36.04
CA GLN A 164 -2.31 -18.08 -36.34
C GLN A 164 -3.53 -18.70 -35.70
N ARG A 165 -4.33 -17.89 -35.00
CA ARG A 165 -5.54 -18.30 -34.35
C ARG A 165 -6.71 -17.41 -34.78
N LYS A 166 -7.77 -18.03 -35.32
CA LYS A 166 -9.03 -17.34 -35.60
C LYS A 166 -9.91 -17.43 -34.35
N VAL A 167 -10.02 -16.32 -33.61
CA VAL A 167 -10.70 -16.28 -32.31
C VAL A 167 -11.09 -14.84 -31.97
N THR A 168 -12.23 -14.69 -31.30
CA THR A 168 -12.64 -13.39 -30.75
C THR A 168 -12.00 -13.14 -29.39
N HIS A 169 -11.88 -11.87 -29.00
CA HIS A 169 -11.43 -11.52 -27.65
C HIS A 169 -12.40 -12.03 -26.55
N GLN A 170 -13.70 -12.15 -26.87
CA GLN A 170 -14.69 -12.72 -25.95
C GLN A 170 -14.43 -14.20 -25.73
N THR A 171 -14.23 -14.98 -26.81
CA THR A 171 -13.93 -16.41 -26.68
C THR A 171 -12.68 -16.65 -25.83
N LEU A 172 -11.61 -15.85 -26.05
CA LEU A 172 -10.41 -15.95 -25.21
C LEU A 172 -10.69 -15.56 -23.74
N ALA A 173 -11.55 -14.59 -23.51
CA ALA A 173 -11.93 -14.20 -22.17
C ALA A 173 -12.68 -15.35 -21.45
N ASP A 174 -13.60 -16.01 -22.13
CA ASP A 174 -14.35 -17.15 -21.61
C ASP A 174 -13.40 -18.34 -21.30
N GLU A 175 -12.48 -18.66 -22.20
CA GLU A 175 -11.47 -19.71 -22.00
C GLU A 175 -10.53 -19.41 -20.81
N LEU A 176 -10.20 -18.14 -20.62
CA LEU A 176 -9.29 -17.69 -19.57
C LEU A 176 -10.01 -17.37 -18.25
N GLY A 177 -11.35 -17.45 -18.21
CA GLY A 177 -12.15 -17.10 -17.02
C GLY A 177 -11.98 -15.63 -16.61
N THR A 178 -12.00 -14.72 -17.59
CA THR A 178 -11.84 -13.28 -17.40
C THR A 178 -12.84 -12.50 -18.27
N VAL A 179 -12.71 -11.19 -18.33
CA VAL A 179 -13.57 -10.32 -19.14
C VAL A 179 -12.85 -9.85 -20.41
N ARG A 180 -13.64 -9.58 -21.46
CA ARG A 180 -13.17 -9.19 -22.80
C ARG A 180 -12.23 -7.99 -22.77
N GLU A 181 -12.52 -7.00 -21.93
CA GLU A 181 -11.74 -5.76 -21.79
C GLU A 181 -10.30 -6.05 -21.37
N ILE A 182 -10.12 -6.98 -20.45
CA ILE A 182 -8.80 -7.39 -19.96
C ILE A 182 -8.02 -8.09 -21.09
N VAL A 183 -8.62 -9.06 -21.77
CA VAL A 183 -7.98 -9.74 -22.91
C VAL A 183 -7.60 -8.74 -24.01
N THR A 184 -8.49 -7.80 -24.32
CA THR A 184 -8.21 -6.74 -25.31
C THR A 184 -7.01 -5.89 -24.90
N ARG A 185 -6.89 -5.51 -23.62
CA ARG A 185 -5.77 -4.73 -23.10
C ARG A 185 -4.45 -5.52 -23.19
N LEU A 186 -4.46 -6.78 -22.84
CA LEU A 186 -3.28 -7.66 -22.91
C LEU A 186 -2.83 -7.89 -24.37
N LEU A 187 -3.75 -8.19 -25.27
CA LEU A 187 -3.43 -8.38 -26.70
C LEU A 187 -2.87 -7.11 -27.33
N ARG A 188 -3.42 -5.93 -27.02
CA ARG A 188 -2.86 -4.65 -27.47
C ARG A 188 -1.47 -4.38 -26.91
N ARG A 189 -1.17 -4.84 -25.69
CA ARG A 189 0.18 -4.79 -25.15
C ARG A 189 1.11 -5.71 -25.94
N PHE A 190 0.73 -6.98 -26.16
CA PHE A 190 1.52 -7.93 -26.96
C PHE A 190 1.76 -7.44 -28.39
N GLU A 191 0.79 -6.72 -28.97
CA GLU A 191 0.93 -6.09 -30.29
C GLU A 191 1.95 -4.94 -30.26
N ARG A 192 1.90 -4.06 -29.26
CA ARG A 192 2.90 -2.97 -29.08
C ARG A 192 4.31 -3.48 -28.86
N GLU A 193 4.45 -4.60 -28.16
CA GLU A 193 5.73 -5.29 -27.96
C GLU A 193 6.20 -6.06 -29.19
N GLY A 194 5.38 -6.12 -30.25
CA GLY A 194 5.71 -6.83 -31.48
C GLY A 194 5.59 -8.35 -31.41
N TRP A 195 4.94 -8.90 -30.38
CA TRP A 195 4.81 -10.34 -30.19
C TRP A 195 3.66 -10.95 -31.00
N VAL A 196 2.62 -10.18 -31.24
CA VAL A 196 1.47 -10.58 -32.06
C VAL A 196 1.03 -9.46 -33.00
N THR A 197 0.24 -9.80 -34.03
CA THR A 197 -0.51 -8.85 -34.86
C THR A 197 -1.98 -9.17 -34.73
N LEU A 198 -2.81 -8.12 -34.54
CA LEU A 198 -4.24 -8.25 -34.36
C LEU A 198 -4.98 -7.93 -35.67
N GLY A 199 -5.82 -8.86 -36.12
CA GLY A 199 -6.73 -8.68 -37.26
C GLY A 199 -8.19 -8.82 -36.82
N ARG A 200 -9.10 -8.73 -37.80
CA ARG A 200 -10.52 -8.97 -37.52
C ARG A 200 -10.76 -10.42 -37.16
N GLU A 201 -11.08 -10.69 -35.87
CA GLU A 201 -11.25 -12.04 -35.31
C GLU A 201 -10.07 -12.99 -35.56
N GLN A 202 -8.85 -12.45 -35.65
CA GLN A 202 -7.65 -13.20 -35.95
C GLN A 202 -6.45 -12.63 -35.19
N ILE A 203 -5.65 -13.51 -34.63
CA ILE A 203 -4.41 -13.17 -33.93
C ILE A 203 -3.28 -13.99 -34.58
N GLN A 204 -2.24 -13.30 -35.02
CA GLN A 204 -1.05 -13.91 -35.59
C GLN A 204 0.13 -13.73 -34.65
N ILE A 205 0.84 -14.79 -34.34
CA ILE A 205 2.07 -14.75 -33.54
C ILE A 205 3.23 -14.30 -34.44
N VAL A 206 3.89 -13.23 -34.02
CA VAL A 206 5.09 -12.69 -34.70
C VAL A 206 6.36 -13.19 -33.98
N ASP A 207 6.37 -13.08 -32.64
CA ASP A 207 7.47 -13.57 -31.80
C ASP A 207 6.99 -14.60 -30.79
N GLY A 208 7.04 -15.85 -31.17
CA GLY A 208 6.68 -16.96 -30.29
C GLY A 208 7.73 -17.23 -29.19
N ALA A 209 8.97 -16.74 -29.34
CA ALA A 209 9.98 -16.89 -28.30
C ALA A 209 9.69 -15.95 -27.12
N ALA A 210 9.34 -14.71 -27.42
CA ALA A 210 8.93 -13.74 -26.39
C ALA A 210 7.68 -14.21 -25.62
N LEU A 211 6.68 -14.76 -26.32
CA LEU A 211 5.49 -15.33 -25.65
C LEU A 211 5.84 -16.53 -24.76
N ARG A 212 6.79 -17.40 -25.16
CA ARG A 212 7.26 -18.51 -24.31
C ARG A 212 8.01 -18.03 -23.08
N ALA A 213 8.78 -16.95 -23.21
CA ALA A 213 9.53 -16.38 -22.10
C ALA A 213 8.63 -15.84 -20.97
N LEU A 214 7.38 -15.46 -21.27
CA LEU A 214 6.38 -15.11 -20.25
C LEU A 214 5.96 -16.33 -19.40
N GLY A 215 6.07 -17.55 -19.93
CA GLY A 215 5.64 -18.79 -19.30
C GLY A 215 6.59 -19.33 -18.23
N ASN A 216 7.83 -18.89 -18.26
CA ASN A 216 8.87 -19.24 -17.29
C ASN A 216 8.92 -18.18 -16.19
#